data_3de0ba4ae97b4be2d699dfd784b278ee
#
_entry.id   3de0ba4ae97b4be2d699dfd784b278ee
#
_cell.length_a   1.000
_cell.length_b   1.000
_cell.length_c   1.000
_cell.angle_alpha   90.00
_cell.angle_beta   90.00
_cell.angle_gamma   90.00
#
_symmetry.space_group_name_H-M   'P 1'
#
loop_
_entity.id
_entity.type
_entity.pdbx_description
1 polymer ?
#
loop_
_entity_poly.entity_id
_entity_poly.type
_entity_poly.pdbx_seq_one_letter_code
_entity_poly.pdbx_strand_id
1 'polypeptide(L)'
;MKAAQEALDAGFDGIESPAPEDDHGYRQIMDMREKTGLLWNAEICSGGGYVPQRNLSVHEHLMNLRSAFTYLKALEPQRINCIAGLDAWPSDVVVDFYQRALDLADSNALNVLFETHRSRPMFTPWGTQRLLEILPELEITADISHWCVVSERLMDTELDIIHDIAPHVRHIHARVGYDQGPQVPHPAAPEYADALASHECCWTLFWEAQRASSHDTITMTPEFGIDGYLHHLPFTDVPVADLWSVNQWMANRLRAQFGKWQRASD
;
A
#
# COMPACT_ATOMS: atom_id res chain seq x y z
N MET A 1 -4.45 -1.91 21.00
CA MET A 1 -5.84 -2.09 21.51
C MET A 1 -6.73 -0.88 21.25
N LYS A 2 -6.42 0.36 21.71
CA LYS A 2 -7.29 1.53 21.51
C LYS A 2 -7.59 1.79 20.02
N ALA A 3 -6.58 1.90 19.18
CA ALA A 3 -6.75 2.13 17.74
C ALA A 3 -7.58 1.02 17.04
N ALA A 4 -7.39 -0.24 17.44
CA ALA A 4 -8.16 -1.35 16.88
C ALA A 4 -9.65 -1.27 17.28
N GLN A 5 -9.94 -0.84 18.51
CA GLN A 5 -11.34 -0.64 18.93
C GLN A 5 -11.97 0.54 18.18
N GLU A 6 -11.23 1.64 18.02
CA GLU A 6 -11.68 2.80 17.24
C GLU A 6 -11.97 2.40 15.77
N ALA A 7 -11.11 1.56 15.18
CA ALA A 7 -11.32 1.05 13.83
C ALA A 7 -12.58 0.17 13.74
N LEU A 8 -12.78 -0.75 14.69
CA LEU A 8 -13.99 -1.59 14.77
C LEU A 8 -15.25 -0.74 14.90
N ASP A 9 -15.24 0.23 15.82
CA ASP A 9 -16.37 1.13 16.06
C ASP A 9 -16.70 2.01 14.84
N ALA A 10 -15.69 2.33 14.02
CA ALA A 10 -15.83 3.04 12.75
C ALA A 10 -16.25 2.13 11.58
N GLY A 11 -16.43 0.82 11.83
CA GLY A 11 -16.87 -0.15 10.82
C GLY A 11 -15.79 -0.58 9.83
N PHE A 12 -14.51 -0.54 10.20
CA PHE A 12 -13.45 -1.16 9.42
C PHE A 12 -13.47 -2.68 9.60
N ASP A 13 -13.14 -3.41 8.53
CA ASP A 13 -13.08 -4.87 8.53
C ASP A 13 -11.71 -5.40 9.00
N GLY A 14 -10.69 -4.54 8.97
CA GLY A 14 -9.32 -4.88 9.36
C GLY A 14 -8.47 -3.66 9.64
N ILE A 15 -7.25 -3.91 10.02
CA ILE A 15 -6.19 -2.91 10.18
C ILE A 15 -4.92 -3.34 9.45
N GLU A 16 -4.13 -2.38 9.08
CA GLU A 16 -2.78 -2.56 8.57
C GLU A 16 -1.79 -1.89 9.52
N SER A 17 -0.70 -2.57 9.81
CA SER A 17 0.31 -2.04 10.71
C SER A 17 1.67 -2.69 10.47
N PRO A 18 2.77 -2.03 10.89
CA PRO A 18 4.08 -2.66 10.90
C PRO A 18 4.06 -4.02 11.59
N ALA A 19 4.80 -4.97 11.03
CA ALA A 19 5.02 -6.27 11.65
C ALA A 19 5.70 -6.10 13.01
N PRO A 20 5.29 -6.87 14.03
CA PRO A 20 5.92 -6.77 15.34
C PRO A 20 7.37 -7.29 15.29
N GLU A 21 8.25 -6.66 16.04
CA GLU A 21 9.68 -6.99 16.11
C GLU A 21 10.04 -7.86 17.34
N ASP A 22 9.09 -8.04 18.27
CA ASP A 22 9.30 -8.76 19.52
C ASP A 22 8.06 -9.53 20.00
N ASP A 23 8.24 -10.36 21.02
CA ASP A 23 7.18 -11.16 21.64
C ASP A 23 6.05 -10.31 22.26
N HIS A 24 6.32 -9.06 22.64
CA HIS A 24 5.31 -8.18 23.17
C HIS A 24 4.36 -7.73 22.06
N GLY A 25 4.90 -7.23 20.96
CA GLY A 25 4.14 -6.87 19.78
C GLY A 25 3.38 -8.07 19.20
N TYR A 26 4.02 -9.27 19.17
CA TYR A 26 3.36 -10.52 18.78
C TYR A 26 2.07 -10.75 19.57
N ARG A 27 2.17 -10.72 20.91
CA ARG A 27 1.00 -10.89 21.79
C ARG A 27 -0.06 -9.81 21.58
N GLN A 28 0.36 -8.56 21.30
CA GLN A 28 -0.58 -7.47 21.03
C GLN A 28 -1.41 -7.72 19.75
N ILE A 29 -0.80 -8.24 18.69
CA ILE A 29 -1.52 -8.58 17.45
C ILE A 29 -2.49 -9.74 17.69
N MET A 30 -2.05 -10.80 18.38
CA MET A 30 -2.91 -11.94 18.71
C MET A 30 -4.10 -11.52 19.57
N ASP A 31 -3.86 -10.76 20.63
CA ASP A 31 -4.87 -10.19 21.53
C ASP A 31 -5.88 -9.29 20.78
N MET A 32 -5.37 -8.49 19.84
CA MET A 32 -6.20 -7.60 19.03
C MET A 32 -7.15 -8.42 18.16
N ARG A 33 -6.65 -9.39 17.42
CA ARG A 33 -7.46 -10.25 16.54
C ARG A 33 -8.51 -11.06 17.34
N GLU A 34 -8.10 -11.64 18.48
CA GLU A 34 -9.02 -12.41 19.34
C GLU A 34 -10.16 -11.54 19.89
N LYS A 35 -9.85 -10.30 20.31
CA LYS A 35 -10.83 -9.43 20.97
C LYS A 35 -11.74 -8.67 20.01
N THR A 36 -11.27 -8.38 18.79
CA THR A 36 -12.00 -7.53 17.85
C THR A 36 -12.55 -8.29 16.64
N GLY A 37 -11.94 -9.42 16.28
CA GLY A 37 -12.24 -10.13 15.04
C GLY A 37 -11.73 -9.42 13.78
N LEU A 38 -11.00 -8.30 13.91
CA LEU A 38 -10.45 -7.56 12.77
C LEU A 38 -9.40 -8.38 12.02
N LEU A 39 -9.47 -8.30 10.71
CA LEU A 39 -8.43 -8.80 9.83
C LEU A 39 -7.16 -7.96 10.02
N TRP A 40 -6.01 -8.58 9.76
CA TRP A 40 -4.73 -7.90 9.90
C TRP A 40 -3.87 -8.08 8.67
N ASN A 41 -3.45 -6.97 8.06
CA ASN A 41 -2.38 -6.90 7.08
C ASN A 41 -1.10 -6.47 7.79
N ALA A 42 -0.01 -7.21 7.56
CA ALA A 42 1.30 -6.86 8.09
C ALA A 42 2.06 -5.98 7.09
N GLU A 43 2.69 -4.92 7.56
CA GLU A 43 3.62 -4.13 6.77
C GLU A 43 5.06 -4.47 7.14
N ILE A 44 5.92 -4.64 6.13
CA ILE A 44 7.35 -4.86 6.30
C ILE A 44 8.16 -4.03 5.30
N CYS A 45 9.37 -3.66 5.72
CA CYS A 45 10.33 -2.97 4.86
C CYS A 45 11.61 -3.80 4.71
N SER A 46 12.17 -3.88 3.52
CA SER A 46 13.54 -4.32 3.34
C SER A 46 14.51 -3.13 3.37
N GLY A 47 15.75 -3.36 3.80
CA GLY A 47 16.77 -2.31 3.79
C GLY A 47 16.64 -1.25 4.89
N GLY A 48 15.95 -1.54 5.99
CA GLY A 48 15.98 -0.76 7.22
C GLY A 48 14.85 0.26 7.45
N GLY A 49 13.89 0.39 6.54
CA GLY A 49 12.75 1.29 6.72
C GLY A 49 12.12 1.76 5.41
N TYR A 50 11.19 2.72 5.46
CA TYR A 50 10.52 3.29 4.27
C TYR A 50 11.50 3.81 3.23
N VAL A 51 12.52 4.57 3.66
CA VAL A 51 13.65 4.94 2.82
C VAL A 51 14.79 3.95 3.09
N PRO A 52 15.16 3.11 2.11
CA PRO A 52 16.17 2.08 2.32
C PRO A 52 17.57 2.66 2.50
N GLN A 53 18.39 2.01 3.28
CA GLN A 53 19.80 2.38 3.42
C GLN A 53 20.54 2.10 2.10
N ARG A 54 21.18 3.14 1.55
CA ARG A 54 21.83 3.10 0.23
C ARG A 54 22.96 2.10 0.07
N ASN A 55 23.61 1.74 1.15
CA ASN A 55 24.80 0.87 1.17
C ASN A 55 24.48 -0.61 1.42
N LEU A 56 23.22 -0.96 1.62
CA LEU A 56 22.84 -2.36 1.79
C LEU A 56 22.80 -3.08 0.43
N SER A 57 23.34 -4.28 0.44
CA SER A 57 23.35 -5.17 -0.72
C SER A 57 22.01 -5.85 -0.93
N VAL A 58 21.78 -6.41 -2.13
CA VAL A 58 20.64 -7.29 -2.44
C VAL A 58 20.52 -8.43 -1.41
N HIS A 59 21.65 -9.02 -1.03
CA HIS A 59 21.67 -10.09 -0.03
C HIS A 59 21.12 -9.63 1.33
N GLU A 60 21.51 -8.48 1.81
CA GLU A 60 21.02 -7.93 3.09
C GLU A 60 19.52 -7.62 3.03
N HIS A 61 19.02 -7.05 1.93
CA HIS A 61 17.58 -6.88 1.72
C HIS A 61 16.83 -8.21 1.77
N LEU A 62 17.32 -9.26 1.10
CA LEU A 62 16.71 -10.59 1.13
C LEU A 62 16.79 -11.26 2.53
N MET A 63 17.86 -11.00 3.28
CA MET A 63 17.96 -11.47 4.67
C MET A 63 16.93 -10.79 5.58
N ASN A 64 16.67 -9.48 5.39
CA ASN A 64 15.60 -8.80 6.10
C ASN A 64 14.23 -9.45 5.81
N LEU A 65 13.91 -9.71 4.52
CA LEU A 65 12.66 -10.38 4.15
C LEU A 65 12.58 -11.79 4.73
N ARG A 66 13.63 -12.58 4.65
CA ARG A 66 13.67 -13.94 5.21
C ARG A 66 13.37 -13.94 6.71
N SER A 67 13.96 -13.02 7.45
CA SER A 67 13.71 -12.89 8.89
C SER A 67 12.26 -12.53 9.18
N ALA A 68 11.73 -11.52 8.48
CA ALA A 68 10.35 -11.08 8.63
C ALA A 68 9.34 -12.20 8.27
N PHE A 69 9.54 -12.89 7.15
CA PHE A 69 8.65 -13.98 6.72
C PHE A 69 8.64 -15.16 7.70
N THR A 70 9.80 -15.53 8.23
CA THR A 70 9.88 -16.58 9.25
C THR A 70 9.03 -16.24 10.48
N TYR A 71 9.05 -14.99 10.90
CA TYR A 71 8.31 -14.52 12.06
C TYR A 71 6.80 -14.38 11.75
N LEU A 72 6.46 -13.84 10.58
CA LEU A 72 5.07 -13.61 10.18
C LEU A 72 4.31 -14.90 9.88
N LYS A 73 4.99 -15.97 9.50
CA LYS A 73 4.36 -17.28 9.27
C LYS A 73 3.54 -17.77 10.48
N ALA A 74 3.99 -17.49 11.70
CA ALA A 74 3.29 -17.89 12.93
C ALA A 74 2.11 -16.95 13.27
N LEU A 75 2.08 -15.75 12.72
CA LEU A 75 1.01 -14.76 12.92
C LEU A 75 -0.12 -14.87 11.89
N GLU A 76 0.12 -15.53 10.77
CA GLU A 76 -0.84 -15.73 9.69
C GLU A 76 -1.59 -14.45 9.31
N PRO A 77 -0.88 -13.38 8.88
CA PRO A 77 -1.54 -12.17 8.38
C PRO A 77 -2.38 -12.51 7.16
N GLN A 78 -3.45 -11.76 6.91
CA GLN A 78 -4.25 -11.92 5.70
C GLN A 78 -3.42 -11.63 4.44
N ARG A 79 -2.58 -10.61 4.52
CA ARG A 79 -1.60 -10.19 3.51
C ARG A 79 -0.37 -9.59 4.18
N ILE A 80 0.71 -9.57 3.44
CA ILE A 80 1.92 -8.84 3.82
C ILE A 80 2.12 -7.76 2.77
N ASN A 81 2.00 -6.50 3.18
CA ASN A 81 2.44 -5.36 2.37
C ASN A 81 3.96 -5.21 2.51
N CYS A 82 4.70 -5.32 1.40
CA CYS A 82 6.16 -5.38 1.40
C CYS A 82 6.76 -4.20 0.64
N ILE A 83 7.33 -3.25 1.36
CA ILE A 83 8.06 -2.10 0.83
C ILE A 83 9.52 -2.52 0.60
N ALA A 84 9.88 -2.95 -0.62
CA ALA A 84 11.11 -3.70 -0.86
C ALA A 84 11.99 -3.16 -1.99
N GLY A 85 13.29 -3.46 -1.89
CA GLY A 85 14.29 -3.10 -2.90
C GLY A 85 14.82 -1.67 -2.75
N LEU A 86 15.56 -1.21 -3.75
CA LEU A 86 16.17 0.11 -3.80
C LEU A 86 16.04 0.68 -5.23
N ASP A 87 15.52 1.90 -5.36
CA ASP A 87 15.29 2.62 -6.62
C ASP A 87 16.54 2.79 -7.50
N ALA A 88 17.70 2.80 -6.85
CA ALA A 88 18.98 3.02 -7.53
C ALA A 88 19.66 1.74 -8.05
N TRP A 89 19.03 0.58 -7.92
CA TRP A 89 19.55 -0.65 -8.50
C TRP A 89 19.36 -0.68 -10.03
N PRO A 90 20.33 -1.25 -10.78
CA PRO A 90 20.12 -1.59 -12.19
C PRO A 90 18.94 -2.53 -12.39
N SER A 91 18.31 -2.47 -13.55
CA SER A 91 17.08 -3.23 -13.83
C SER A 91 17.25 -4.76 -13.71
N ASP A 92 18.40 -5.29 -14.12
CA ASP A 92 18.74 -6.72 -13.99
C ASP A 92 18.86 -7.14 -12.51
N VAL A 93 19.40 -6.28 -11.66
CA VAL A 93 19.48 -6.48 -10.21
C VAL A 93 18.09 -6.42 -9.56
N VAL A 94 17.22 -5.52 -10.03
CA VAL A 94 15.84 -5.41 -9.59
C VAL A 94 15.06 -6.70 -9.89
N VAL A 95 15.18 -7.21 -11.11
CA VAL A 95 14.52 -8.47 -11.53
C VAL A 95 15.01 -9.65 -10.69
N ASP A 96 16.33 -9.83 -10.52
CA ASP A 96 16.91 -10.90 -9.68
C ASP A 96 16.40 -10.80 -8.22
N PHE A 97 16.35 -9.59 -7.69
CA PHE A 97 15.86 -9.37 -6.33
C PHE A 97 14.40 -9.79 -6.15
N TYR A 98 13.49 -9.32 -7.02
CA TYR A 98 12.07 -9.66 -6.90
C TYR A 98 11.79 -11.13 -7.17
N GLN A 99 12.49 -11.77 -8.13
CA GLN A 99 12.37 -13.21 -8.34
C GLN A 99 12.71 -13.99 -7.06
N ARG A 100 13.82 -13.65 -6.41
CA ARG A 100 14.26 -14.31 -5.17
C ARG A 100 13.36 -13.95 -3.98
N ALA A 101 12.74 -12.78 -3.97
CA ALA A 101 11.77 -12.40 -2.94
C ALA A 101 10.46 -13.18 -3.10
N LEU A 102 10.00 -13.42 -4.33
CA LEU A 102 8.87 -14.31 -4.64
C LEU A 102 9.16 -15.76 -4.19
N ASP A 103 10.31 -16.32 -4.56
CA ASP A 103 10.73 -17.66 -4.12
C ASP A 103 10.72 -17.79 -2.58
N LEU A 104 11.13 -16.72 -1.88
CA LEU A 104 11.09 -16.67 -0.41
C LEU A 104 9.65 -16.64 0.12
N ALA A 105 8.75 -15.89 -0.48
CA ALA A 105 7.34 -15.81 -0.11
C ALA A 105 6.67 -17.17 -0.29
N ASP A 106 6.85 -17.79 -1.46
CA ASP A 106 6.29 -19.09 -1.82
C ASP A 106 6.79 -20.22 -0.90
N SER A 107 8.08 -20.24 -0.60
CA SER A 107 8.68 -21.25 0.32
C SER A 107 8.14 -21.16 1.75
N ASN A 108 7.55 -20.01 2.13
CA ASN A 108 6.90 -19.80 3.42
C ASN A 108 5.37 -19.90 3.34
N ALA A 109 4.79 -20.07 2.15
CA ALA A 109 3.34 -20.05 1.89
C ALA A 109 2.68 -18.75 2.40
N LEU A 110 3.29 -17.59 2.12
CA LEU A 110 2.83 -16.26 2.53
C LEU A 110 2.25 -15.50 1.34
N ASN A 111 1.15 -14.81 1.59
CA ASN A 111 0.55 -13.87 0.64
C ASN A 111 1.25 -12.52 0.74
N VAL A 112 2.24 -12.28 -0.13
CA VAL A 112 3.08 -11.08 -0.14
C VAL A 112 2.74 -10.22 -1.34
N LEU A 113 2.40 -8.95 -1.08
CA LEU A 113 2.18 -7.93 -2.08
C LEU A 113 3.29 -6.90 -2.00
N PHE A 114 3.90 -6.57 -3.13
CA PHE A 114 4.97 -5.57 -3.16
C PHE A 114 4.40 -4.18 -3.47
N GLU A 115 4.72 -3.22 -2.61
CA GLU A 115 4.16 -1.88 -2.72
C GLU A 115 4.84 -1.02 -3.78
N THR A 116 4.04 -0.28 -4.53
CA THR A 116 4.50 0.80 -5.40
C THR A 116 4.85 2.02 -4.55
N HIS A 117 6.13 2.17 -4.22
CA HIS A 117 6.59 3.19 -3.28
C HIS A 117 7.78 3.98 -3.85
N ARG A 118 7.80 5.31 -3.65
CA ARG A 118 8.99 6.13 -3.95
C ARG A 118 10.20 5.63 -3.15
N SER A 119 11.41 5.85 -3.67
CA SER A 119 12.68 5.25 -3.16
C SER A 119 12.78 3.72 -3.28
N ARG A 120 11.83 3.07 -3.97
CA ARG A 120 11.81 1.64 -4.28
C ARG A 120 11.77 1.41 -5.80
N PRO A 121 12.07 0.22 -6.32
CA PRO A 121 12.13 0.01 -7.78
C PRO A 121 10.84 0.34 -8.54
N MET A 122 9.67 0.16 -7.92
CA MET A 122 8.36 0.47 -8.52
C MET A 122 7.91 1.91 -8.25
N PHE A 123 8.82 2.88 -8.27
CA PHE A 123 8.54 4.29 -7.98
C PHE A 123 7.90 5.08 -9.13
N THR A 124 7.77 4.50 -10.31
CA THR A 124 7.07 5.10 -11.47
C THR A 124 6.16 4.07 -12.13
N PRO A 125 5.04 4.49 -12.76
CA PRO A 125 4.16 3.56 -13.46
C PRO A 125 4.87 2.82 -14.60
N TRP A 126 5.69 3.49 -15.40
CA TRP A 126 6.44 2.89 -16.51
C TRP A 126 7.49 1.88 -16.05
N GLY A 127 8.15 2.14 -14.93
CA GLY A 127 9.10 1.20 -14.32
C GLY A 127 8.40 -0.04 -13.79
N THR A 128 7.25 0.15 -13.17
CA THR A 128 6.40 -0.92 -12.64
C THR A 128 5.86 -1.79 -13.78
N GLN A 129 5.29 -1.21 -14.83
CA GLN A 129 4.79 -1.95 -16.00
C GLN A 129 5.89 -2.87 -16.58
N ARG A 130 7.08 -2.32 -16.86
CA ARG A 130 8.21 -3.12 -17.39
C ARG A 130 8.64 -4.26 -16.46
N LEU A 131 8.59 -4.05 -15.15
CA LEU A 131 8.91 -5.11 -14.20
C LEU A 131 7.85 -6.21 -14.21
N LEU A 132 6.58 -5.85 -14.27
CA LEU A 132 5.45 -6.80 -14.32
C LEU A 132 5.40 -7.58 -15.65
N GLU A 133 5.84 -6.98 -16.77
CA GLU A 133 6.01 -7.70 -18.04
C GLU A 133 7.07 -8.83 -17.95
N ILE A 134 8.10 -8.64 -17.13
CA ILE A 134 9.18 -9.63 -16.92
C ILE A 134 8.80 -10.64 -15.84
N LEU A 135 8.12 -10.21 -14.79
CA LEU A 135 7.69 -11.01 -13.64
C LEU A 135 6.15 -10.98 -13.52
N PRO A 136 5.43 -11.68 -14.40
CA PRO A 136 3.97 -11.63 -14.42
C PRO A 136 3.29 -12.22 -13.19
N GLU A 137 4.01 -13.00 -12.38
CA GLU A 137 3.55 -13.54 -11.09
C GLU A 137 3.62 -12.52 -9.95
N LEU A 138 4.26 -11.35 -10.16
CA LEU A 138 4.40 -10.33 -9.13
C LEU A 138 3.04 -9.68 -8.85
N GLU A 139 2.59 -9.78 -7.61
CA GLU A 139 1.38 -9.11 -7.12
C GLU A 139 1.73 -7.88 -6.30
N ILE A 140 0.93 -6.82 -6.43
CA ILE A 140 1.27 -5.52 -5.85
C ILE A 140 0.17 -4.94 -4.94
N THR A 141 0.62 -4.17 -3.96
CA THR A 141 -0.17 -3.11 -3.32
C THR A 141 0.03 -1.82 -4.13
N ALA A 142 -1.05 -1.28 -4.66
CA ALA A 142 -0.99 -0.06 -5.45
C ALA A 142 -1.17 1.17 -4.56
N ASP A 143 -0.08 1.88 -4.29
CA ASP A 143 -0.08 3.26 -3.82
C ASP A 143 0.36 4.19 -4.97
N ILE A 144 -0.60 4.70 -5.71
CA ILE A 144 -0.35 5.58 -6.85
C ILE A 144 -0.03 7.01 -6.44
N SER A 145 -0.20 7.39 -5.18
CA SER A 145 0.16 8.70 -4.67
C SER A 145 1.66 8.97 -4.81
N HIS A 146 2.47 7.93 -4.67
CA HIS A 146 3.91 8.00 -4.90
C HIS A 146 4.26 8.27 -6.36
N TRP A 147 3.52 7.70 -7.29
CA TRP A 147 3.72 7.98 -8.72
C TRP A 147 3.38 9.41 -9.07
N CYS A 148 2.31 9.97 -8.48
CA CYS A 148 1.93 11.35 -8.73
C CYS A 148 3.08 12.32 -8.44
N VAL A 149 3.66 12.25 -7.23
CA VAL A 149 4.72 13.17 -6.81
C VAL A 149 6.03 12.94 -7.55
N VAL A 150 6.40 11.68 -7.86
CA VAL A 150 7.66 11.37 -8.58
C VAL A 150 7.58 11.76 -10.05
N SER A 151 6.41 11.58 -10.67
CA SER A 151 6.20 11.88 -12.09
C SER A 151 5.69 13.32 -12.34
N GLU A 152 5.47 14.09 -11.27
CA GLU A 152 4.92 15.46 -11.30
C GLU A 152 3.64 15.56 -12.15
N ARG A 153 2.73 14.56 -12.00
CA ARG A 153 1.45 14.50 -12.71
C ARG A 153 0.44 13.59 -12.03
N LEU A 154 -0.83 13.81 -12.31
CA LEU A 154 -1.90 12.90 -11.90
C LEU A 154 -1.95 11.68 -12.82
N MET A 155 -2.36 10.51 -12.28
CA MET A 155 -2.29 9.22 -12.98
C MET A 155 -3.43 8.99 -13.99
N ASP A 156 -4.46 9.81 -14.00
CA ASP A 156 -5.48 9.79 -15.06
C ASP A 156 -4.94 10.23 -16.44
N THR A 157 -3.75 10.81 -16.49
CA THR A 157 -3.02 11.05 -17.75
C THR A 157 -2.31 9.82 -18.31
N GLU A 158 -2.22 8.73 -17.54
CA GLU A 158 -1.47 7.50 -17.84
C GLU A 158 -2.37 6.25 -17.79
N LEU A 159 -3.66 6.39 -18.11
CA LEU A 159 -4.65 5.30 -17.92
C LEU A 159 -4.33 4.04 -18.70
N ASP A 160 -3.69 4.11 -19.86
CA ASP A 160 -3.30 2.92 -20.62
C ASP A 160 -2.31 2.05 -19.82
N ILE A 161 -1.34 2.69 -19.16
CA ILE A 161 -0.35 2.02 -18.31
C ILE A 161 -1.01 1.51 -17.03
N ILE A 162 -1.88 2.31 -16.43
CA ILE A 162 -2.65 1.89 -15.24
C ILE A 162 -3.50 0.65 -15.56
N HIS A 163 -4.12 0.60 -16.75
CA HIS A 163 -4.88 -0.56 -17.21
C HIS A 163 -4.01 -1.82 -17.34
N ASP A 164 -2.80 -1.69 -17.89
CA ASP A 164 -1.87 -2.82 -18.03
C ASP A 164 -1.37 -3.34 -16.67
N ILE A 165 -1.20 -2.47 -15.67
CA ILE A 165 -0.79 -2.82 -14.31
C ILE A 165 -1.94 -3.43 -13.50
N ALA A 166 -3.18 -3.02 -13.74
CA ALA A 166 -4.35 -3.35 -12.94
C ALA A 166 -4.54 -4.85 -12.65
N PRO A 167 -4.25 -5.80 -13.58
CA PRO A 167 -4.36 -7.24 -13.30
C PRO A 167 -3.45 -7.76 -12.18
N HIS A 168 -2.40 -7.01 -11.81
CA HIS A 168 -1.46 -7.39 -10.75
C HIS A 168 -1.81 -6.80 -9.38
N VAL A 169 -2.75 -5.85 -9.32
CA VAL A 169 -3.14 -5.19 -8.08
C VAL A 169 -4.03 -6.12 -7.25
N ARG A 170 -3.67 -6.35 -5.98
CA ARG A 170 -4.45 -7.14 -5.02
C ARG A 170 -4.86 -6.37 -3.78
N HIS A 171 -4.21 -5.26 -3.53
CA HIS A 171 -4.54 -4.33 -2.46
C HIS A 171 -4.30 -2.90 -2.92
N ILE A 172 -5.02 -1.95 -2.35
CA ILE A 172 -4.92 -0.54 -2.72
C ILE A 172 -4.67 0.28 -1.46
N HIS A 173 -3.59 1.04 -1.46
CA HIS A 173 -3.41 2.13 -0.51
C HIS A 173 -4.12 3.37 -1.06
N ALA A 174 -5.22 3.71 -0.40
CA ALA A 174 -6.11 4.77 -0.86
C ALA A 174 -5.74 6.14 -0.26
N ARG A 175 -4.48 6.49 -0.38
CA ARG A 175 -3.96 7.83 -0.13
C ARG A 175 -4.07 8.66 -1.40
N VAL A 176 -4.51 9.92 -1.28
CA VAL A 176 -4.58 10.84 -2.40
C VAL A 176 -3.32 11.69 -2.42
N GLY A 177 -2.49 11.48 -3.43
CA GLY A 177 -1.34 12.32 -3.76
C GLY A 177 -1.68 13.35 -4.82
N TYR A 178 -0.74 14.22 -5.12
CA TYR A 178 -0.83 15.21 -6.18
C TYR A 178 0.57 15.44 -6.79
N ASP A 179 0.66 16.24 -7.82
CA ASP A 179 1.89 16.45 -8.58
C ASP A 179 3.07 17.04 -7.77
N GLN A 180 2.78 17.68 -6.63
CA GLN A 180 3.80 18.29 -5.76
C GLN A 180 3.93 17.60 -4.39
N GLY A 181 3.18 16.54 -4.13
CA GLY A 181 3.26 15.83 -2.87
C GLY A 181 2.57 14.47 -2.85
N PRO A 182 3.04 13.55 -1.99
CA PRO A 182 2.47 12.20 -1.92
C PRO A 182 1.17 12.14 -1.13
N GLN A 183 0.78 13.21 -0.45
CA GLN A 183 -0.46 13.28 0.31
C GLN A 183 -1.02 14.70 0.31
N VAL A 184 -2.29 14.83 -0.06
CA VAL A 184 -3.04 16.08 0.12
C VAL A 184 -3.39 16.28 1.61
N PRO A 185 -3.48 17.52 2.11
CA PRO A 185 -3.86 17.79 3.50
C PRO A 185 -5.23 17.21 3.88
N HIS A 186 -6.21 17.30 2.97
CA HIS A 186 -7.52 16.70 3.12
C HIS A 186 -8.15 16.42 1.74
N PRO A 187 -8.54 15.18 1.42
CA PRO A 187 -9.03 14.82 0.09
C PRO A 187 -10.42 15.41 -0.25
N ALA A 188 -11.18 15.91 0.75
CA ALA A 188 -12.44 16.59 0.51
C ALA A 188 -12.28 18.09 0.18
N ALA A 189 -11.07 18.65 0.31
CA ALA A 189 -10.83 20.05 0.04
C ALA A 189 -10.98 20.34 -1.47
N PRO A 190 -11.75 21.38 -1.86
CA PRO A 190 -12.05 21.64 -3.26
C PRO A 190 -10.83 21.83 -4.15
N GLU A 191 -9.73 22.34 -3.61
CA GLU A 191 -8.45 22.54 -4.31
C GLU A 191 -7.77 21.24 -4.72
N TYR A 192 -8.16 20.09 -4.14
CA TYR A 192 -7.65 18.77 -4.47
C TYR A 192 -8.71 17.87 -5.15
N ALA A 193 -9.80 18.44 -5.65
CA ALA A 193 -10.88 17.70 -6.28
C ALA A 193 -10.39 16.90 -7.51
N ASP A 194 -9.51 17.48 -8.32
CA ASP A 194 -8.94 16.81 -9.50
C ASP A 194 -8.02 15.66 -9.09
N ALA A 195 -7.22 15.85 -8.04
CA ALA A 195 -6.37 14.79 -7.50
C ALA A 195 -7.19 13.60 -6.98
N LEU A 196 -8.26 13.85 -6.22
CA LEU A 196 -9.18 12.81 -5.76
C LEU A 196 -9.83 12.08 -6.93
N ALA A 197 -10.35 12.83 -7.92
CA ALA A 197 -11.02 12.25 -9.09
C ALA A 197 -10.06 11.36 -9.91
N SER A 198 -8.81 11.78 -10.10
CA SER A 198 -7.77 10.98 -10.77
C SER A 198 -7.52 9.66 -10.06
N HIS A 199 -7.38 9.68 -8.71
CA HIS A 199 -7.21 8.46 -7.93
C HIS A 199 -8.44 7.53 -8.03
N GLU A 200 -9.65 8.07 -7.90
CA GLU A 200 -10.89 7.29 -8.02
C GLU A 200 -11.05 6.64 -9.40
N CYS A 201 -10.60 7.31 -10.47
CA CYS A 201 -10.54 6.75 -11.81
C CYS A 201 -9.63 5.52 -11.87
N CYS A 202 -8.39 5.64 -11.38
CA CYS A 202 -7.44 4.53 -11.34
C CYS A 202 -7.91 3.37 -10.44
N TRP A 203 -8.45 3.65 -9.26
CA TRP A 203 -8.99 2.61 -8.36
C TRP A 203 -10.14 1.84 -8.99
N THR A 204 -10.96 2.50 -9.82
CA THR A 204 -12.04 1.83 -10.57
C THR A 204 -11.47 0.79 -11.53
N LEU A 205 -10.38 1.09 -12.26
CA LEU A 205 -9.69 0.12 -13.12
C LEU A 205 -9.15 -1.08 -12.33
N PHE A 206 -8.61 -0.83 -11.13
CA PHE A 206 -8.15 -1.91 -10.26
C PHE A 206 -9.31 -2.80 -9.79
N TRP A 207 -10.46 -2.24 -9.44
CA TRP A 207 -11.65 -3.02 -9.09
C TRP A 207 -12.16 -3.84 -10.25
N GLU A 208 -12.18 -3.29 -11.47
CA GLU A 208 -12.58 -3.99 -12.69
C GLU A 208 -11.66 -5.19 -12.97
N ALA A 209 -10.35 -5.01 -12.86
CA ALA A 209 -9.38 -6.07 -13.09
C ALA A 209 -9.48 -7.19 -12.04
N GLN A 210 -9.63 -6.85 -10.75
CA GLN A 210 -9.80 -7.83 -9.68
C GLN A 210 -11.09 -8.64 -9.86
N ARG A 211 -12.19 -7.98 -10.22
CA ARG A 211 -13.46 -8.67 -10.54
C ARG A 211 -13.33 -9.60 -11.75
N ALA A 212 -12.68 -9.14 -12.81
CA ALA A 212 -12.45 -9.96 -14.01
C ALA A 212 -11.61 -11.21 -13.73
N SER A 213 -10.71 -11.13 -12.74
CA SER A 213 -9.88 -12.25 -12.28
C SER A 213 -10.58 -13.15 -11.25
N SER A 214 -11.88 -12.95 -11.01
CA SER A 214 -12.70 -13.73 -10.05
C SER A 214 -12.16 -13.70 -8.61
N HIS A 215 -11.58 -12.58 -8.20
CA HIS A 215 -11.22 -12.37 -6.80
C HIS A 215 -12.47 -12.04 -6.00
N ASP A 216 -12.76 -12.84 -4.99
CA ASP A 216 -13.95 -12.69 -4.13
C ASP A 216 -13.90 -11.45 -3.22
N THR A 217 -12.71 -10.89 -2.99
CA THR A 217 -12.51 -9.80 -2.06
C THR A 217 -11.59 -8.74 -2.63
N ILE A 218 -12.07 -7.50 -2.65
CA ILE A 218 -11.29 -6.30 -2.95
C ILE A 218 -11.03 -5.56 -1.65
N THR A 219 -9.76 -5.26 -1.35
CA THR A 219 -9.38 -4.58 -0.12
C THR A 219 -8.66 -3.27 -0.39
N MET A 220 -8.93 -2.27 0.47
CA MET A 220 -8.31 -0.95 0.42
C MET A 220 -8.01 -0.46 1.83
N THR A 221 -6.86 0.17 2.02
CA THR A 221 -6.50 0.87 3.25
C THR A 221 -6.47 2.38 2.98
N PRO A 222 -7.31 3.21 3.64
CA PRO A 222 -7.12 4.66 3.62
C PRO A 222 -5.86 4.96 4.44
N GLU A 223 -4.79 5.30 3.76
CA GLU A 223 -3.44 5.34 4.34
C GLU A 223 -2.93 6.79 4.44
N PHE A 224 -3.74 7.69 4.99
CA PHE A 224 -3.20 9.02 5.32
C PHE A 224 -2.35 8.93 6.58
N GLY A 225 -1.08 9.31 6.46
CA GLY A 225 -0.05 9.13 7.49
C GLY A 225 0.47 10.43 8.10
N ILE A 226 1.17 10.29 9.23
CA ILE A 226 1.81 11.41 9.95
C ILE A 226 3.27 11.63 9.55
N ASP A 227 4.01 10.62 9.18
CA ASP A 227 5.47 10.60 9.00
C ASP A 227 6.03 11.60 7.96
N GLY A 228 5.76 12.90 8.17
CA GLY A 228 6.07 13.98 7.25
C GLY A 228 5.07 14.13 6.10
N TYR A 229 4.01 13.31 6.04
CA TYR A 229 2.93 13.42 5.07
C TYR A 229 1.88 14.46 5.48
N LEU A 230 1.45 14.43 6.74
CA LEU A 230 0.51 15.42 7.25
C LEU A 230 1.22 16.74 7.53
N HIS A 231 0.80 17.78 6.82
CA HIS A 231 1.35 19.10 7.01
C HIS A 231 0.93 19.71 8.35
N HIS A 232 1.82 20.54 8.92
CA HIS A 232 1.53 21.37 10.09
C HIS A 232 1.48 22.87 9.69
N LEU A 233 0.77 23.64 10.45
CA LEU A 233 0.82 25.10 10.28
C LEU A 233 2.25 25.59 10.58
N PRO A 234 2.82 26.44 9.71
CA PRO A 234 4.19 26.92 9.89
C PRO A 234 4.45 27.47 11.29
N PHE A 235 5.62 27.15 11.84
CA PHE A 235 6.06 27.55 13.19
C PHE A 235 5.23 26.99 14.35
N THR A 236 4.45 25.94 14.10
CA THR A 236 3.62 25.30 15.12
C THR A 236 3.71 23.77 15.00
N ASP A 237 3.23 23.04 16.01
CA ASP A 237 3.01 21.58 15.94
C ASP A 237 1.52 21.27 15.67
N VAL A 238 0.76 22.23 15.15
CA VAL A 238 -0.67 22.07 14.87
C VAL A 238 -0.86 21.48 13.48
N PRO A 239 -1.40 20.26 13.35
CA PRO A 239 -1.68 19.67 12.05
C PRO A 239 -2.78 20.45 11.33
N VAL A 240 -2.73 20.49 9.99
CA VAL A 240 -3.73 21.19 9.16
C VAL A 240 -5.07 20.45 9.11
N ALA A 241 -5.10 19.18 9.49
CA ALA A 241 -6.31 18.36 9.57
C ALA A 241 -6.16 17.30 10.67
N ASP A 242 -7.28 16.78 11.17
CA ASP A 242 -7.29 15.62 12.05
C ASP A 242 -7.15 14.33 11.25
N LEU A 243 -6.06 13.62 11.45
CA LEU A 243 -5.68 12.44 10.66
C LEU A 243 -6.72 11.33 10.73
N TRP A 244 -7.31 11.07 11.91
CA TRP A 244 -8.34 10.05 12.04
C TRP A 244 -9.59 10.42 11.23
N SER A 245 -10.03 11.66 11.32
CA SER A 245 -11.17 12.17 10.56
C SER A 245 -10.93 12.09 9.05
N VAL A 246 -9.71 12.34 8.58
CA VAL A 246 -9.34 12.21 7.15
C VAL A 246 -9.45 10.75 6.70
N ASN A 247 -8.87 9.80 7.44
CA ASN A 247 -8.93 8.38 7.12
C ASN A 247 -10.38 7.84 7.18
N GLN A 248 -11.16 8.26 8.16
CA GLN A 248 -12.57 7.87 8.27
C GLN A 248 -13.41 8.45 7.12
N TRP A 249 -13.18 9.71 6.74
CA TRP A 249 -13.83 10.31 5.59
C TRP A 249 -13.51 9.54 4.31
N MET A 250 -12.23 9.20 4.10
CA MET A 250 -11.80 8.45 2.93
C MET A 250 -12.41 7.05 2.88
N ALA A 251 -12.44 6.33 3.99
CA ALA A 251 -13.09 5.03 4.09
C ALA A 251 -14.58 5.10 3.72
N ASN A 252 -15.30 6.08 4.23
CA ASN A 252 -16.72 6.29 3.91
C ASN A 252 -16.92 6.64 2.42
N ARG A 253 -16.03 7.46 1.87
CA ARG A 253 -16.03 7.80 0.44
C ARG A 253 -15.83 6.57 -0.43
N LEU A 254 -14.83 5.73 -0.10
CA LEU A 254 -14.54 4.48 -0.82
C LEU A 254 -15.71 3.51 -0.80
N ARG A 255 -16.32 3.28 0.38
CA ARG A 255 -17.51 2.42 0.48
C ARG A 255 -18.66 2.91 -0.38
N ALA A 256 -18.89 4.23 -0.39
CA ALA A 256 -19.94 4.82 -1.21
C ALA A 256 -19.65 4.68 -2.71
N GLN A 257 -18.42 4.90 -3.14
CA GLN A 257 -17.98 4.75 -4.54
C GLN A 257 -18.05 3.29 -4.99
N PHE A 258 -17.48 2.38 -4.21
CA PHE A 258 -17.50 0.95 -4.49
C PHE A 258 -18.94 0.41 -4.61
N GLY A 259 -19.82 0.79 -3.69
CA GLY A 259 -21.23 0.37 -3.75
C GLY A 259 -22.00 0.94 -4.96
N LYS A 260 -21.61 2.11 -5.48
CA LYS A 260 -22.16 2.64 -6.75
C LYS A 260 -21.64 1.83 -7.94
N TRP A 261 -20.34 1.58 -7.96
CA TRP A 261 -19.68 0.81 -9.02
C TRP A 261 -20.24 -0.61 -9.11
N GLN A 262 -20.42 -1.31 -7.99
CA GLN A 262 -21.03 -2.65 -7.98
C GLN A 262 -22.41 -2.65 -8.64
N ARG A 263 -23.30 -1.74 -8.20
CA ARG A 263 -24.68 -1.65 -8.76
C ARG A 263 -24.75 -1.27 -10.25
N ALA A 264 -23.74 -0.56 -10.75
CA ALA A 264 -23.67 -0.20 -12.17
C ALA A 264 -23.15 -1.36 -13.06
N SER A 265 -22.61 -2.38 -12.42
CA SER A 265 -21.95 -3.52 -13.08
C SER A 265 -22.77 -4.81 -13.01
N ASP A 266 -23.85 -4.81 -12.23
CA ASP A 266 -24.91 -5.83 -12.18
C ASP A 266 -26.01 -5.52 -13.19
#